data_bd46a9940c0c1982b02c4a6cc3746b01
#
_entry.id   bd46a9940c0c1982b02c4a6cc3746b01
#
_cell.length_a   1.000
_cell.length_b   1.000
_cell.length_c   1.000
_cell.angle_alpha   90.00
_cell.angle_beta   90.00
_cell.angle_gamma   90.00
#
_symmetry.space_group_name_H-M   'P 1'
#
loop_
_entity.id
_entity.type
_entity.pdbx_description
1 polymer ?
#
loop_
_entity_poly.entity_id
_entity_poly.type
_entity_poly.pdbx_seq_one_letter_code
_entity_poly.pdbx_strand_id
1 'polypeptide(L)'
;MKIATWNVNSLKVRLPHVLDWLAATDVDILCLQETKTLDENFPVDEISAAGYRAVYSGQKTYNGVAIISKEPATDIATDIPGLDDPQRRILCASIDAVRVLDLYVVNGQEVGSEKYTHKLYWLERVTEFINAQLQQYERVVVVGDFNIAPEDRDVYDPEAWHERILCSTPERQALQKIIDLGLVDTFRLFDQPEKSYSWWDYRAAAFRRNHGLRIDLILASESLSGNCSACVIDKEPRSLERPSDHTPVVAEFSL
;
A
#
# COMPACT_ATOMS: atom_id res chain seq x y z
N MET A 1 -3.72 12.29 -13.06
CA MET A 1 -4.21 11.06 -12.39
C MET A 1 -3.76 11.04 -10.96
N LYS A 2 -4.67 10.84 -10.02
CA LYS A 2 -4.37 10.69 -8.58
C LYS A 2 -4.47 9.22 -8.17
N ILE A 3 -3.40 8.67 -7.62
CA ILE A 3 -3.33 7.27 -7.15
C ILE A 3 -3.07 7.26 -5.66
N ALA A 4 -3.86 6.51 -4.91
CA ALA A 4 -3.74 6.42 -3.46
C ALA A 4 -3.61 4.97 -2.99
N THR A 5 -3.00 4.80 -1.82
CA THR A 5 -2.98 3.54 -1.08
C THR A 5 -3.42 3.77 0.36
N TRP A 6 -4.17 2.84 0.92
CA TRP A 6 -4.65 2.90 2.30
C TRP A 6 -4.91 1.50 2.87
N ASN A 7 -4.14 1.10 3.86
CA ASN A 7 -4.53 -0.05 4.68
C ASN A 7 -5.69 0.37 5.60
N VAL A 8 -6.87 -0.20 5.37
CA VAL A 8 -8.09 0.19 6.08
C VAL A 8 -8.36 -0.62 7.34
N ASN A 9 -7.56 -1.66 7.60
CA ASN A 9 -7.71 -2.52 8.78
C ASN A 9 -9.18 -2.92 9.05
N SER A 10 -9.82 -3.54 8.08
CA SER A 10 -11.25 -3.90 7.93
C SER A 10 -12.09 -2.85 7.20
N LEU A 11 -12.38 -3.15 5.95
CA LEU A 11 -13.24 -2.31 5.09
C LEU A 11 -14.65 -2.17 5.68
N LYS A 12 -15.22 -3.26 6.21
CA LYS A 12 -16.56 -3.23 6.83
C LYS A 12 -16.68 -2.14 7.92
N VAL A 13 -15.62 -1.92 8.68
CA VAL A 13 -15.61 -0.93 9.77
C VAL A 13 -15.35 0.49 9.23
N ARG A 14 -14.54 0.62 8.17
CA ARG A 14 -14.07 1.90 7.63
C ARG A 14 -14.76 2.30 6.33
N LEU A 15 -15.75 1.54 5.86
CA LEU A 15 -16.46 1.87 4.62
C LEU A 15 -16.98 3.32 4.58
N PRO A 16 -17.65 3.84 5.64
CA PRO A 16 -18.05 5.25 5.64
C PRO A 16 -16.86 6.21 5.46
N HIS A 17 -15.73 5.97 6.14
CA HIS A 17 -14.54 6.79 6.00
C HIS A 17 -13.97 6.74 4.57
N VAL A 18 -13.96 5.54 3.96
CA VAL A 18 -13.48 5.37 2.57
C VAL A 18 -14.37 6.15 1.60
N LEU A 19 -15.71 6.03 1.72
CA LEU A 19 -16.64 6.71 0.84
C LEU A 19 -16.58 8.24 1.00
N ASP A 20 -16.54 8.73 2.23
CA ASP A 20 -16.41 10.17 2.51
C ASP A 20 -15.07 10.72 1.98
N TRP A 21 -14.00 9.95 2.16
CA TRP A 21 -12.67 10.33 1.67
C TRP A 21 -12.59 10.34 0.14
N LEU A 22 -13.18 9.35 -0.54
CA LEU A 22 -13.27 9.32 -2.00
C LEU A 22 -14.02 10.55 -2.54
N ALA A 23 -15.13 10.92 -1.90
CA ALA A 23 -15.93 12.09 -2.28
C ALA A 23 -15.16 13.41 -2.06
N ALA A 24 -14.32 13.50 -1.02
CA ALA A 24 -13.57 14.71 -0.70
C ALA A 24 -12.31 14.90 -1.55
N THR A 25 -11.61 13.81 -1.88
CA THR A 25 -10.30 13.86 -2.54
C THR A 25 -10.36 13.69 -4.05
N ASP A 26 -11.43 13.10 -4.55
CA ASP A 26 -11.66 12.85 -5.98
C ASP A 26 -10.48 12.11 -6.66
N VAL A 27 -9.93 11.09 -5.96
CA VAL A 27 -8.84 10.26 -6.50
C VAL A 27 -9.35 9.42 -7.67
N ASP A 28 -8.46 9.09 -8.62
CA ASP A 28 -8.80 8.26 -9.77
C ASP A 28 -8.68 6.77 -9.42
N ILE A 29 -7.70 6.41 -8.58
CA ILE A 29 -7.41 5.03 -8.16
C ILE A 29 -7.10 5.02 -6.66
N LEU A 30 -7.79 4.16 -5.91
CA LEU A 30 -7.53 3.87 -4.50
C LEU A 30 -7.26 2.38 -4.31
N CYS A 31 -6.09 2.04 -3.82
CA CYS A 31 -5.68 0.69 -3.48
C CYS A 31 -5.85 0.46 -1.97
N LEU A 32 -6.56 -0.60 -1.60
CA LEU A 32 -6.87 -0.93 -0.21
C LEU A 32 -6.19 -2.22 0.22
N GLN A 33 -5.65 -2.22 1.43
CA GLN A 33 -5.12 -3.41 2.08
C GLN A 33 -5.90 -3.69 3.37
N GLU A 34 -5.85 -4.92 3.83
CA GLU A 34 -6.60 -5.43 4.98
C GLU A 34 -8.11 -5.18 4.90
N THR A 35 -8.71 -5.47 3.76
CA THR A 35 -10.17 -5.37 3.60
C THR A 35 -10.92 -6.30 4.56
N LYS A 36 -10.33 -7.47 4.91
CA LYS A 36 -10.85 -8.47 5.85
C LYS A 36 -12.28 -8.91 5.53
N THR A 37 -12.61 -8.92 4.25
CA THR A 37 -13.94 -9.21 3.72
C THR A 37 -13.82 -10.31 2.67
N LEU A 38 -14.75 -11.27 2.68
CA LEU A 38 -14.90 -12.24 1.58
C LEU A 38 -15.43 -11.53 0.33
N ASP A 39 -15.10 -12.04 -0.84
CA ASP A 39 -15.51 -11.47 -2.12
C ASP A 39 -17.05 -11.33 -2.22
N GLU A 40 -17.79 -12.31 -1.73
CA GLU A 40 -19.27 -12.30 -1.69
C GLU A 40 -19.89 -11.21 -0.81
N ASN A 41 -19.10 -10.61 0.09
CA ASN A 41 -19.53 -9.56 1.02
C ASN A 41 -18.86 -8.21 0.73
N PHE A 42 -18.18 -8.09 -0.39
CA PHE A 42 -17.51 -6.85 -0.76
C PHE A 42 -18.58 -5.78 -1.10
N PRO A 43 -18.47 -4.54 -0.60
CA PRO A 43 -19.51 -3.49 -0.73
C PRO A 43 -19.51 -2.84 -2.12
N VAL A 44 -19.80 -3.64 -3.17
CA VAL A 44 -19.75 -3.20 -4.57
C VAL A 44 -20.78 -2.12 -4.84
N ASP A 45 -21.99 -2.27 -4.28
CA ASP A 45 -23.10 -1.35 -4.54
C ASP A 45 -22.84 0.05 -3.97
N GLU A 46 -22.29 0.12 -2.75
CA GLU A 46 -21.93 1.39 -2.10
C GLU A 46 -20.80 2.10 -2.85
N ILE A 47 -19.78 1.36 -3.29
CA ILE A 47 -18.68 1.89 -4.08
C ILE A 47 -19.17 2.36 -5.45
N SER A 48 -20.06 1.60 -6.08
CA SER A 48 -20.66 1.98 -7.36
C SER A 48 -21.53 3.22 -7.24
N ALA A 49 -22.30 3.35 -6.15
CA ALA A 49 -23.09 4.54 -5.86
C ALA A 49 -22.23 5.80 -5.65
N ALA A 50 -20.98 5.63 -5.19
CA ALA A 50 -20.00 6.71 -5.09
C ALA A 50 -19.32 7.06 -6.44
N GLY A 51 -19.68 6.40 -7.54
CA GLY A 51 -19.13 6.65 -8.89
C GLY A 51 -17.86 5.88 -9.23
N TYR A 52 -17.55 4.85 -8.46
CA TYR A 52 -16.33 4.03 -8.67
C TYR A 52 -16.66 2.58 -9.04
N ARG A 53 -15.69 1.91 -9.60
CA ARG A 53 -15.66 0.46 -9.81
C ARG A 53 -14.66 -0.17 -8.86
N ALA A 54 -14.79 -1.47 -8.59
CA ALA A 54 -13.86 -2.18 -7.74
C ALA A 54 -13.49 -3.55 -8.34
N VAL A 55 -12.22 -3.90 -8.25
CA VAL A 55 -11.71 -5.26 -8.34
C VAL A 55 -11.08 -5.62 -7.00
N TYR A 56 -11.23 -6.85 -6.57
CA TYR A 56 -10.82 -7.24 -5.21
C TYR A 56 -10.46 -8.72 -5.15
N SER A 57 -9.67 -9.05 -4.14
CA SER A 57 -9.33 -10.42 -3.77
C SER A 57 -9.39 -10.51 -2.25
N GLY A 58 -10.47 -11.06 -1.75
CA GLY A 58 -10.84 -11.03 -0.34
C GLY A 58 -10.56 -12.31 0.43
N GLN A 59 -10.45 -12.15 1.73
CA GLN A 59 -10.27 -13.25 2.67
C GLN A 59 -11.01 -12.94 3.98
N LYS A 60 -11.63 -13.96 4.57
CA LYS A 60 -12.34 -13.80 5.84
C LYS A 60 -11.36 -13.48 6.98
N THR A 61 -11.68 -12.48 7.77
CA THR A 61 -10.98 -12.11 9.03
C THR A 61 -9.62 -11.45 8.84
N TYR A 62 -8.83 -11.87 7.86
CA TYR A 62 -7.46 -11.40 7.63
C TYR A 62 -7.26 -11.01 6.18
N ASN A 63 -6.20 -10.24 5.92
CA ASN A 63 -5.74 -9.88 4.57
C ASN A 63 -6.85 -9.24 3.69
N GLY A 64 -6.78 -9.46 2.40
CA GLY A 64 -7.69 -8.89 1.41
C GLY A 64 -7.18 -7.57 0.86
N VAL A 65 -7.20 -7.46 -0.46
CA VAL A 65 -6.78 -6.29 -1.21
C VAL A 65 -7.86 -5.88 -2.21
N ALA A 66 -7.94 -4.60 -2.54
CA ALA A 66 -8.89 -4.10 -3.52
C ALA A 66 -8.35 -2.87 -4.24
N ILE A 67 -8.65 -2.76 -5.52
CA ILE A 67 -8.41 -1.55 -6.33
C ILE A 67 -9.76 -0.96 -6.69
N ILE A 68 -10.00 0.25 -6.22
CA ILE A 68 -11.20 1.05 -6.49
C ILE A 68 -10.80 2.13 -7.48
N SER A 69 -11.51 2.26 -8.60
CA SER A 69 -11.14 3.20 -9.68
C SER A 69 -12.36 3.80 -10.37
N LYS A 70 -12.20 5.01 -10.92
CA LYS A 70 -13.22 5.65 -11.77
C LYS A 70 -13.37 4.89 -13.09
N GLU A 71 -12.25 4.57 -13.72
CA GLU A 71 -12.21 3.84 -14.98
C GLU A 71 -12.18 2.31 -14.76
N PRO A 72 -12.64 1.51 -15.73
CA PRO A 72 -12.65 0.06 -15.62
C PRO A 72 -11.23 -0.52 -15.55
N ALA A 73 -11.06 -1.52 -14.68
CA ALA A 73 -9.84 -2.30 -14.59
C ALA A 73 -9.81 -3.45 -15.62
N THR A 74 -8.67 -3.69 -16.22
CA THR A 74 -8.40 -4.80 -17.15
C THR A 74 -7.15 -5.56 -16.71
N ASP A 75 -6.84 -6.69 -17.35
CA ASP A 75 -5.65 -7.52 -17.09
C ASP A 75 -5.45 -7.84 -15.59
N ILE A 76 -6.53 -8.26 -14.94
CA ILE A 76 -6.55 -8.49 -13.48
C ILE A 76 -5.76 -9.75 -13.14
N ALA A 77 -4.86 -9.64 -12.16
CA ALA A 77 -4.13 -10.77 -11.57
C ALA A 77 -4.15 -10.69 -10.03
N THR A 78 -4.47 -11.79 -9.38
CA THR A 78 -4.60 -11.91 -7.92
C THR A 78 -3.52 -12.76 -7.27
N ASP A 79 -2.72 -13.43 -8.09
CA ASP A 79 -1.71 -14.38 -7.64
C ASP A 79 -0.39 -14.15 -8.39
N ILE A 80 0.71 -14.54 -7.77
CA ILE A 80 2.04 -14.54 -8.38
C ILE A 80 2.34 -15.94 -8.89
N PRO A 81 2.69 -16.12 -10.17
CA PRO A 81 3.12 -17.42 -10.69
C PRO A 81 4.27 -18.01 -9.86
N GLY A 82 4.10 -19.25 -9.38
CA GLY A 82 5.11 -19.96 -8.59
C GLY A 82 5.16 -19.60 -7.11
N LEU A 83 4.26 -18.73 -6.63
CA LEU A 83 4.05 -18.48 -5.21
C LEU A 83 2.78 -19.22 -4.77
N ASP A 84 2.96 -20.32 -4.02
CA ASP A 84 1.84 -21.05 -3.42
C ASP A 84 1.50 -20.45 -2.04
N ASP A 85 0.85 -19.27 -2.08
CA ASP A 85 0.37 -18.59 -0.88
C ASP A 85 -1.14 -18.34 -1.00
N PRO A 86 -1.96 -19.00 -0.15
CA PRO A 86 -3.41 -18.83 -0.19
C PRO A 86 -3.89 -17.47 0.34
N GLN A 87 -2.98 -16.67 0.87
CA GLN A 87 -3.31 -15.37 1.44
C GLN A 87 -3.55 -14.33 0.35
N ARG A 88 -4.60 -13.54 0.52
CA ARG A 88 -5.01 -12.52 -0.44
C ARG A 88 -4.29 -11.19 -0.14
N ARG A 89 -3.09 -11.04 -0.71
CA ARG A 89 -2.14 -9.95 -0.45
C ARG A 89 -1.71 -9.18 -1.67
N ILE A 90 -2.12 -9.64 -2.86
CA ILE A 90 -1.67 -9.09 -4.13
C ILE A 90 -2.87 -8.94 -5.05
N LEU A 91 -2.96 -7.76 -5.67
CA LEU A 91 -3.92 -7.50 -6.73
C LEU A 91 -3.29 -6.57 -7.75
N CYS A 92 -3.32 -6.98 -9.00
CA CYS A 92 -2.79 -6.18 -10.09
C CYS A 92 -3.89 -5.93 -11.11
N ALA A 93 -3.93 -4.72 -11.65
CA ALA A 93 -4.85 -4.37 -12.73
C ALA A 93 -4.23 -3.28 -13.61
N SER A 94 -4.66 -3.22 -14.87
CA SER A 94 -4.39 -2.09 -15.76
C SER A 94 -5.60 -1.16 -15.74
N ILE A 95 -5.36 0.12 -15.46
CA ILE A 95 -6.39 1.17 -15.45
C ILE A 95 -5.87 2.28 -16.35
N ASP A 96 -6.60 2.56 -17.43
CA ASP A 96 -6.10 3.37 -18.55
C ASP A 96 -4.73 2.86 -19.03
N ALA A 97 -3.72 3.72 -19.02
CA ALA A 97 -2.37 3.38 -19.46
C ALA A 97 -1.42 3.05 -18.29
N VAL A 98 -1.94 2.81 -17.07
CA VAL A 98 -1.14 2.54 -15.87
C VAL A 98 -1.38 1.11 -15.37
N ARG A 99 -0.30 0.36 -15.19
CA ARG A 99 -0.30 -0.93 -14.50
C ARG A 99 -0.14 -0.71 -13.00
N VAL A 100 -1.18 -1.05 -12.23
CA VAL A 100 -1.24 -0.88 -10.79
C VAL A 100 -1.03 -2.23 -10.10
N LEU A 101 -0.10 -2.27 -9.16
CA LEU A 101 0.17 -3.42 -8.30
C LEU A 101 -0.10 -3.02 -6.85
N ASP A 102 -1.17 -3.55 -6.28
CA ASP A 102 -1.54 -3.37 -4.88
C ASP A 102 -0.98 -4.51 -4.03
N LEU A 103 -0.13 -4.17 -3.07
CA LEU A 103 0.58 -5.12 -2.21
C LEU A 103 0.23 -4.92 -0.73
N TYR A 104 -0.12 -6.01 -0.07
CA TYR A 104 -0.12 -6.11 1.37
C TYR A 104 1.01 -7.04 1.82
N VAL A 105 2.19 -6.48 2.03
CA VAL A 105 3.40 -7.24 2.38
C VAL A 105 3.21 -7.95 3.73
N VAL A 106 3.69 -9.17 3.83
CA VAL A 106 3.65 -9.95 5.07
C VAL A 106 4.30 -9.17 6.22
N ASN A 107 3.65 -9.08 7.38
CA ASN A 107 4.20 -8.37 8.53
C ASN A 107 5.48 -9.04 9.08
N GLY A 108 5.50 -10.38 9.19
CA GLY A 108 6.66 -11.15 9.65
C GLY A 108 6.73 -11.37 11.16
N GLN A 109 5.89 -10.72 11.93
CA GLN A 109 5.71 -10.86 13.39
C GLN A 109 6.97 -10.49 14.21
N GLU A 110 8.08 -11.21 14.08
CA GLU A 110 9.32 -11.02 14.84
C GLU A 110 10.53 -11.48 14.01
N VAL A 111 11.62 -10.74 14.06
CA VAL A 111 12.87 -11.08 13.38
C VAL A 111 13.36 -12.46 13.85
N GLY A 112 13.70 -13.32 12.88
CA GLY A 112 14.14 -14.69 13.14
C GLY A 112 13.01 -15.73 13.30
N SER A 113 11.74 -15.32 13.27
CA SER A 113 10.61 -16.25 13.26
C SER A 113 10.41 -16.93 11.90
N GLU A 114 9.61 -18.00 11.89
CA GLU A 114 9.19 -18.65 10.62
C GLU A 114 8.40 -17.67 9.73
N LYS A 115 7.58 -16.80 10.30
CA LYS A 115 6.83 -15.78 9.57
C LYS A 115 7.74 -14.70 8.98
N TYR A 116 8.84 -14.39 9.66
CA TYR A 116 9.85 -13.49 9.13
C TYR A 116 10.59 -14.12 7.94
N THR A 117 10.97 -15.39 8.05
CA THR A 117 11.57 -16.13 6.94
C THR A 117 10.62 -16.19 5.73
N HIS A 118 9.33 -16.44 5.98
CA HIS A 118 8.29 -16.40 4.94
C HIS A 118 8.17 -15.00 4.31
N LYS A 119 8.22 -13.93 5.11
CA LYS A 119 8.21 -12.55 4.60
C LYS A 119 9.33 -12.29 3.60
N LEU A 120 10.57 -12.68 3.94
CA LEU A 120 11.73 -12.47 3.06
C LEU A 120 11.61 -13.29 1.76
N TYR A 121 11.16 -14.54 1.85
CA TYR A 121 10.87 -15.37 0.69
C TYR A 121 9.77 -14.76 -0.19
N TRP A 122 8.67 -14.29 0.43
CA TRP A 122 7.57 -13.65 -0.25
C TRP A 122 8.03 -12.38 -1.00
N LEU A 123 8.86 -11.55 -0.37
CA LEU A 123 9.45 -10.37 -1.00
C LEU A 123 10.34 -10.72 -2.20
N GLU A 124 11.10 -11.80 -2.14
CA GLU A 124 11.89 -12.27 -3.29
C GLU A 124 10.99 -12.62 -4.48
N ARG A 125 9.91 -13.38 -4.25
CA ARG A 125 8.94 -13.75 -5.31
C ARG A 125 8.22 -12.54 -5.88
N VAL A 126 7.83 -11.60 -5.03
CA VAL A 126 7.21 -10.33 -5.44
C VAL A 126 8.18 -9.50 -6.27
N THR A 127 9.45 -9.44 -5.90
CA THR A 127 10.48 -8.71 -6.67
C THR A 127 10.59 -9.26 -8.10
N GLU A 128 10.62 -10.58 -8.26
CA GLU A 128 10.63 -11.21 -9.59
C GLU A 128 9.37 -10.90 -10.39
N PHE A 129 8.21 -10.92 -9.73
CA PHE A 129 6.94 -10.59 -10.36
C PHE A 129 6.89 -9.13 -10.81
N ILE A 130 7.32 -8.19 -9.96
CA ILE A 130 7.41 -6.76 -10.30
C ILE A 130 8.33 -6.56 -11.51
N ASN A 131 9.49 -7.22 -11.53
CA ASN A 131 10.40 -7.14 -12.67
C ASN A 131 9.74 -7.60 -13.96
N ALA A 132 8.97 -8.70 -13.94
CA ALA A 132 8.21 -9.16 -15.11
C ALA A 132 7.15 -8.14 -15.56
N GLN A 133 6.48 -7.46 -14.62
CA GLN A 133 5.52 -6.40 -14.95
C GLN A 133 6.22 -5.19 -15.60
N LEU A 134 7.38 -4.78 -15.08
CA LEU A 134 8.18 -3.68 -15.65
C LEU A 134 8.72 -3.97 -17.06
N GLN A 135 8.93 -5.26 -17.42
CA GLN A 135 9.29 -5.66 -18.77
C GLN A 135 8.11 -5.60 -19.76
N GLN A 136 6.89 -5.72 -19.25
CA GLN A 136 5.67 -5.80 -20.06
C GLN A 136 4.95 -4.45 -20.18
N TYR A 137 5.01 -3.60 -19.15
CA TYR A 137 4.29 -2.34 -19.06
C TYR A 137 5.25 -1.18 -18.84
N GLU A 138 5.07 -0.11 -19.60
CA GLU A 138 5.90 1.10 -19.49
C GLU A 138 5.62 1.90 -18.23
N ARG A 139 4.34 2.03 -17.87
CA ARG A 139 3.87 2.82 -16.72
C ARG A 139 3.39 1.88 -15.62
N VAL A 140 4.25 1.62 -14.66
CA VAL A 140 3.97 0.73 -13.53
C VAL A 140 4.00 1.52 -12.24
N VAL A 141 2.99 1.31 -11.39
CA VAL A 141 3.00 1.79 -10.01
C VAL A 141 2.79 0.60 -9.06
N VAL A 142 3.65 0.48 -8.07
CA VAL A 142 3.58 -0.50 -7.00
C VAL A 142 3.24 0.24 -5.72
N VAL A 143 2.09 -0.06 -5.16
CA VAL A 143 1.55 0.64 -3.98
C VAL A 143 1.18 -0.34 -2.90
N GLY A 144 1.05 0.14 -1.68
CA GLY A 144 0.49 -0.66 -0.60
C GLY A 144 1.16 -0.46 0.74
N ASP A 145 0.77 -1.32 1.67
CA ASP A 145 1.43 -1.48 2.96
C ASP A 145 2.60 -2.46 2.80
N PHE A 146 3.80 -1.89 2.77
CA PHE A 146 5.03 -2.69 2.62
C PHE A 146 5.47 -3.35 3.93
N ASN A 147 4.89 -2.94 5.07
CA ASN A 147 5.34 -3.41 6.38
C ASN A 147 6.88 -3.30 6.56
N ILE A 148 7.49 -2.30 5.93
CA ILE A 148 8.92 -1.97 6.02
C ILE A 148 9.08 -0.45 6.03
N ALA A 149 9.75 0.08 7.03
CA ALA A 149 10.19 1.47 7.04
C ALA A 149 11.51 1.57 6.23
N PRO A 150 11.53 2.31 5.10
CA PRO A 150 12.69 2.33 4.20
C PRO A 150 13.98 2.77 4.88
N GLU A 151 13.92 3.83 5.68
CA GLU A 151 15.08 4.49 6.28
C GLU A 151 14.81 4.88 7.73
N ASP A 152 15.83 5.32 8.44
CA ASP A 152 15.71 5.77 9.84
C ASP A 152 14.86 7.02 10.00
N ARG A 153 14.83 7.92 9.01
CA ARG A 153 13.93 9.09 8.99
C ARG A 153 12.45 8.72 8.84
N ASP A 154 12.15 7.47 8.47
CA ASP A 154 10.81 6.92 8.37
C ASP A 154 10.30 6.30 9.69
N VAL A 155 11.08 6.43 10.75
CA VAL A 155 10.82 5.84 12.07
C VAL A 155 10.91 6.91 13.14
N TYR A 156 9.96 6.95 14.08
CA TYR A 156 9.93 7.97 15.12
C TYR A 156 11.07 7.84 16.15
N ASP A 157 11.61 6.64 16.35
CA ASP A 157 12.70 6.31 17.27
C ASP A 157 13.59 5.23 16.64
N PRO A 158 14.53 5.63 15.76
CA PRO A 158 15.37 4.69 15.02
C PRO A 158 16.24 3.81 15.91
N GLU A 159 16.68 4.30 17.07
CA GLU A 159 17.50 3.52 18.01
C GLU A 159 16.67 2.39 18.62
N ALA A 160 15.45 2.69 19.08
CA ALA A 160 14.55 1.70 19.67
C ALA A 160 14.05 0.67 18.66
N TRP A 161 13.97 1.02 17.36
CA TRP A 161 13.51 0.16 16.28
C TRP A 161 14.64 -0.52 15.50
N HIS A 162 15.90 -0.23 15.82
CA HIS A 162 17.04 -0.83 15.15
C HIS A 162 16.97 -2.37 15.19
N GLU A 163 17.09 -2.99 14.01
CA GLU A 163 17.00 -4.45 13.79
C GLU A 163 15.72 -5.12 14.35
N ARG A 164 14.65 -4.37 14.58
CA ARG A 164 13.33 -4.95 14.88
C ARG A 164 12.55 -5.18 13.59
N ILE A 165 11.45 -5.94 13.73
CA ILE A 165 10.49 -6.13 12.63
C ILE A 165 10.07 -4.78 12.03
N LEU A 166 9.85 -4.71 10.74
CA LEU A 166 9.61 -3.52 9.89
C LEU A 166 10.84 -2.63 9.67
N CYS A 167 11.93 -2.83 10.43
CA CYS A 167 13.13 -1.97 10.38
C CYS A 167 14.44 -2.74 10.29
N SER A 168 14.39 -4.07 10.15
CA SER A 168 15.59 -4.89 10.08
C SER A 168 16.34 -4.70 8.75
N THR A 169 17.65 -4.86 8.80
CA THR A 169 18.52 -4.76 7.62
C THR A 169 18.07 -5.68 6.47
N PRO A 170 17.72 -6.98 6.68
CA PRO A 170 17.23 -7.83 5.59
C PRO A 170 15.93 -7.36 4.95
N GLU A 171 14.98 -6.80 5.73
CA GLU A 171 13.74 -6.23 5.19
C GLU A 171 14.02 -5.01 4.30
N ARG A 172 14.83 -4.08 4.79
CA ARG A 172 15.24 -2.89 4.03
C ARG A 172 16.01 -3.25 2.75
N GLN A 173 16.88 -4.28 2.82
CA GLN A 173 17.57 -4.79 1.63
C GLN A 173 16.61 -5.42 0.62
N ALA A 174 15.57 -6.13 1.08
CA ALA A 174 14.54 -6.68 0.21
C ALA A 174 13.71 -5.58 -0.46
N LEU A 175 13.34 -4.52 0.26
CA LEU A 175 12.69 -3.35 -0.32
C LEU A 175 13.60 -2.62 -1.31
N GLN A 176 14.89 -2.47 -0.98
CA GLN A 176 15.85 -1.83 -1.87
C GLN A 176 15.99 -2.58 -3.20
N LYS A 177 15.96 -3.92 -3.19
CA LYS A 177 15.95 -4.72 -4.44
C LYS A 177 14.75 -4.42 -5.33
N ILE A 178 13.57 -4.16 -4.73
CA ILE A 178 12.38 -3.74 -5.48
C ILE A 178 12.61 -2.35 -6.10
N ILE A 179 13.15 -1.41 -5.34
CA ILE A 179 13.45 -0.06 -5.81
C ILE A 179 14.51 -0.10 -6.93
N ASP A 180 15.55 -0.92 -6.79
CA ASP A 180 16.64 -1.08 -7.76
C ASP A 180 16.20 -1.65 -9.12
N LEU A 181 14.95 -2.14 -9.24
CA LEU A 181 14.35 -2.51 -10.53
C LEU A 181 14.05 -1.30 -11.44
N GLY A 182 14.29 -0.08 -10.96
CA GLY A 182 13.98 1.18 -11.67
C GLY A 182 12.70 1.84 -11.17
N LEU A 183 12.30 1.53 -9.93
CA LEU A 183 11.19 2.19 -9.26
C LEU A 183 11.68 3.36 -8.41
N VAL A 184 10.86 4.39 -8.29
CA VAL A 184 11.15 5.59 -7.50
C VAL A 184 10.09 5.74 -6.40
N ASP A 185 10.53 5.93 -5.16
CA ASP A 185 9.64 6.30 -4.05
C ASP A 185 9.12 7.73 -4.28
N THR A 186 7.87 7.85 -4.69
CA THR A 186 7.27 9.13 -5.08
C THR A 186 7.25 10.14 -3.94
N PHE A 187 7.16 9.70 -2.69
CA PHE A 187 7.21 10.57 -1.53
C PHE A 187 8.56 11.27 -1.39
N ARG A 188 9.64 10.63 -1.84
CA ARG A 188 11.01 11.15 -1.79
C ARG A 188 11.39 12.06 -2.96
N LEU A 189 10.50 12.24 -3.93
CA LEU A 189 10.68 13.22 -5.01
C LEU A 189 10.50 14.67 -4.54
N PHE A 190 9.90 14.87 -3.38
CA PHE A 190 9.55 16.20 -2.86
C PHE A 190 10.16 16.42 -1.48
N ASP A 191 10.39 17.71 -1.15
CA ASP A 191 10.70 18.11 0.22
C ASP A 191 9.49 17.80 1.11
N GLN A 192 9.69 16.94 2.09
CA GLN A 192 8.65 16.48 3.00
C GLN A 192 8.92 17.00 4.41
N PRO A 193 7.85 17.31 5.18
CA PRO A 193 8.02 17.59 6.59
C PRO A 193 8.71 16.45 7.31
N GLU A 194 9.60 16.76 8.24
CA GLU A 194 10.18 15.75 9.14
C GLU A 194 9.08 14.99 9.89
N LYS A 195 9.35 13.72 10.24
CA LYS A 195 8.43 12.88 11.02
C LYS A 195 7.06 12.71 10.35
N SER A 196 7.10 12.50 9.04
CA SER A 196 5.93 12.15 8.23
C SER A 196 5.77 10.64 8.21
N TYR A 197 4.71 10.15 8.83
CA TYR A 197 4.43 8.73 8.97
C TYR A 197 3.05 8.40 8.40
N SER A 198 2.84 7.12 8.05
CA SER A 198 1.59 6.60 7.51
C SER A 198 0.88 5.62 8.46
N TRP A 199 1.59 5.13 9.48
CA TRP A 199 1.10 4.19 10.48
C TRP A 199 1.44 4.58 11.91
N TRP A 200 0.53 4.35 12.85
CA TRP A 200 0.70 4.53 14.30
C TRP A 200 -0.06 3.46 15.07
N ASP A 201 0.62 2.75 15.99
CA ASP A 201 -0.06 1.79 16.89
C ASP A 201 -1.26 2.44 17.58
N TYR A 202 -2.34 1.69 17.79
CA TYR A 202 -3.50 2.16 18.58
C TYR A 202 -3.16 2.41 20.04
N ARG A 203 -2.15 1.73 20.56
CA ARG A 203 -1.73 1.79 21.98
C ARG A 203 -0.87 3.02 22.25
N ALA A 204 -0.72 3.34 23.54
CA ALA A 204 0.18 4.38 24.05
C ALA A 204 -0.06 5.78 23.45
N ALA A 205 -1.25 6.07 22.93
CA ALA A 205 -1.57 7.33 22.26
C ALA A 205 -0.55 7.69 21.15
N ALA A 206 -0.08 6.69 20.39
CA ALA A 206 1.02 6.83 19.45
C ALA A 206 0.73 7.90 18.40
N PHE A 207 -0.48 7.97 17.83
CA PHE A 207 -0.86 9.01 16.89
C PHE A 207 -0.74 10.42 17.48
N ARG A 208 -1.29 10.66 18.66
CA ARG A 208 -1.22 11.97 19.33
C ARG A 208 0.22 12.40 19.63
N ARG A 209 1.10 11.44 19.92
CA ARG A 209 2.53 11.65 20.21
C ARG A 209 3.38 11.68 18.93
N ASN A 210 2.78 11.42 17.77
CA ASN A 210 3.43 11.22 16.50
C ASN A 210 4.54 10.14 16.54
N HIS A 211 4.30 9.06 17.26
CA HIS A 211 5.19 7.88 17.32
C HIS A 211 4.79 6.88 16.24
N GLY A 212 5.11 7.20 15.00
CA GLY A 212 4.71 6.44 13.82
C GLY A 212 5.87 5.93 12.98
N LEU A 213 5.50 5.18 11.95
CA LEU A 213 6.39 4.72 10.88
C LEU A 213 5.77 5.06 9.52
N ARG A 214 6.59 5.33 8.52
CA ARG A 214 6.16 5.38 7.13
C ARG A 214 6.40 4.00 6.51
N ILE A 215 5.34 3.24 6.30
CA ILE A 215 5.39 1.87 5.77
C ILE A 215 4.43 1.65 4.60
N ASP A 216 3.58 2.63 4.30
CA ASP A 216 2.73 2.66 3.12
C ASP A 216 3.44 3.48 2.04
N LEU A 217 3.72 2.87 0.89
CA LEU A 217 4.53 3.46 -0.16
C LEU A 217 3.80 3.48 -1.50
N ILE A 218 4.20 4.44 -2.36
CA ILE A 218 3.86 4.50 -3.78
C ILE A 218 5.17 4.55 -4.54
N LEU A 219 5.53 3.44 -5.18
CA LEU A 219 6.73 3.30 -5.99
C LEU A 219 6.32 3.34 -7.46
N ALA A 220 6.90 4.26 -8.24
CA ALA A 220 6.54 4.46 -9.64
C ALA A 220 7.72 4.16 -10.58
N SER A 221 7.44 3.57 -11.76
CA SER A 221 8.44 3.43 -12.83
C SER A 221 8.97 4.79 -13.26
N GLU A 222 10.15 4.82 -13.87
CA GLU A 222 10.81 6.06 -14.31
C GLU A 222 9.90 6.90 -15.23
N SER A 223 9.22 6.25 -16.19
CA SER A 223 8.27 6.91 -17.10
C SER A 223 7.09 7.58 -16.38
N LEU A 224 6.68 7.02 -15.23
CA LEU A 224 5.59 7.56 -14.44
C LEU A 224 6.09 8.58 -13.40
N SER A 225 7.20 8.31 -12.73
CA SER A 225 7.78 9.18 -11.70
C SER A 225 8.21 10.55 -12.23
N GLY A 226 8.69 10.59 -13.49
CA GLY A 226 9.01 11.85 -14.19
C GLY A 226 7.81 12.79 -14.38
N ASN A 227 6.60 12.27 -14.29
CA ASN A 227 5.35 13.02 -14.36
C ASN A 227 4.67 13.20 -12.99
N CYS A 228 5.32 12.79 -11.90
CA CYS A 228 4.79 12.96 -10.56
C CYS A 228 4.87 14.43 -10.13
N SER A 229 3.74 15.04 -9.79
CA SER A 229 3.64 16.46 -9.42
C SER A 229 3.48 16.66 -7.90
N ALA A 230 3.02 15.65 -7.17
CA ALA A 230 2.90 15.68 -5.72
C ALA A 230 2.86 14.25 -5.14
N CYS A 231 3.32 14.11 -3.89
CA CYS A 231 3.03 12.92 -3.08
C CYS A 231 2.87 13.36 -1.62
N VAL A 232 1.74 13.00 -1.00
CA VAL A 232 1.39 13.44 0.35
C VAL A 232 0.86 12.29 1.21
N ILE A 233 1.03 12.39 2.51
CA ILE A 233 0.39 11.54 3.52
C ILE A 233 -0.76 12.34 4.13
N ASP A 234 -1.98 11.89 3.91
CA ASP A 234 -3.18 12.54 4.44
C ASP A 234 -3.51 11.99 5.83
N LYS A 235 -3.24 12.77 6.87
CA LYS A 235 -3.45 12.38 8.27
C LYS A 235 -4.89 12.57 8.78
N GLU A 236 -5.75 13.20 8.01
CA GLU A 236 -7.11 13.52 8.44
C GLU A 236 -7.92 12.26 8.81
N PRO A 237 -7.94 11.19 7.98
CA PRO A 237 -8.68 9.97 8.31
C PRO A 237 -8.22 9.28 9.60
N ARG A 238 -6.97 9.47 10.02
CA ARG A 238 -6.45 8.92 11.28
C ARG A 238 -7.03 9.63 12.52
N SER A 239 -7.64 10.81 12.34
CA SER A 239 -8.27 11.61 13.42
C SER A 239 -9.75 11.28 13.63
N LEU A 240 -10.35 10.48 12.74
CA LEU A 240 -11.77 10.13 12.80
C LEU A 240 -12.09 9.18 13.96
N GLU A 241 -13.37 8.95 14.24
CA GLU A 241 -13.83 7.96 15.22
C GLU A 241 -13.54 6.54 14.69
N ARG A 242 -12.96 5.66 15.52
CA ARG A 242 -12.58 4.29 15.17
C ARG A 242 -11.76 4.20 13.85
N PRO A 243 -10.68 4.99 13.70
CA PRO A 243 -9.92 5.07 12.47
C PRO A 243 -9.15 3.77 12.20
N SER A 244 -8.62 3.61 10.99
CA SER A 244 -7.52 2.68 10.74
C SER A 244 -6.27 3.13 11.52
N ASP A 245 -5.35 2.24 11.83
CA ASP A 245 -4.02 2.57 12.35
C ASP A 245 -3.10 3.14 11.26
N HIS A 246 -3.50 2.99 9.99
CA HIS A 246 -2.87 3.65 8.84
C HIS A 246 -3.69 4.84 8.34
N THR A 247 -3.05 5.66 7.51
CA THR A 247 -3.68 6.78 6.81
C THR A 247 -3.32 6.76 5.33
N PRO A 248 -4.13 7.36 4.44
CA PRO A 248 -3.86 7.34 3.01
C PRO A 248 -2.54 8.02 2.63
N VAL A 249 -1.86 7.44 1.63
CA VAL A 249 -0.80 8.09 0.87
C VAL A 249 -1.30 8.32 -0.55
N VAL A 250 -1.09 9.53 -1.08
CA VAL A 250 -1.61 9.95 -2.39
C VAL A 250 -0.48 10.49 -3.24
N ALA A 251 -0.35 10.00 -4.47
CA ALA A 251 0.54 10.58 -5.48
C ALA A 251 -0.28 11.13 -6.66
N GLU A 252 0.14 12.27 -7.20
CA GLU A 252 -0.47 12.91 -8.36
C GLU A 252 0.48 12.84 -9.56
N PHE A 253 -0.05 12.43 -10.72
CA PHE A 253 0.69 12.28 -11.95
C PHE A 253 0.02 13.09 -13.07
N SER A 254 0.81 13.87 -13.81
CA SER A 254 0.40 14.57 -15.03
C SER A 254 0.51 13.63 -16.22
N LEU A 255 -0.57 12.93 -16.57
CA LEU A 255 -0.64 11.94 -17.66
C LEU A 255 -1.49 12.45 -18.80
#